data_f0393bc6795a30913c086d36d57101b7
#
_entry.id   f0393bc6795a30913c086d36d57101b7
#
_cell.length_a   1.000
_cell.length_b   1.000
_cell.length_c   1.000
_cell.angle_alpha   90.00
_cell.angle_beta   90.00
_cell.angle_gamma   90.00
#
_symmetry.space_group_name_H-M   'P 1'
#
loop_
_entity.id
_entity.type
_entity.pdbx_description
1 polymer ?
#
loop_
_entity_poly.entity_id
_entity_poly.type
_entity_poly.pdbx_seq_one_letter_code
_entity_poly.pdbx_strand_id
1 'polypeptide(L)'
;MQAPEPAKRSPWALRLAISGAVMMVLGIILVSSQGSAISGAMDPRELHHGAYEGTGTFETGELKDTCYRFYQTSDGPKMSVKLYRMEGFSLADESVEEKKCLQDFQAMTADNTNMVERAAWTLNESGTYALVIECEEDCSETTGWLMSINNMQNTLFGSTWLVLGFSICCLGVMTTPIALIVYFASKPSRAPKVMMVGSDGQLIPVTDLNPDHPTFFTQPDEMPTQQPNVAPPFADTVEQLSLIHI
;
A
#
# COMPACT_ATOMS: atom_id res chain seq x y z
N MET A 1 4.98 44.79 26.58
CA MET A 1 4.46 43.42 26.57
C MET A 1 4.99 42.75 25.30
N GLN A 2 6.04 41.92 25.41
CA GLN A 2 6.51 41.12 24.28
C GLN A 2 5.57 39.95 24.08
N ALA A 3 5.13 39.74 22.82
CA ALA A 3 4.35 38.59 22.47
C ALA A 3 5.15 37.27 22.75
N PRO A 4 4.56 36.24 23.32
CA PRO A 4 5.28 35.03 23.60
C PRO A 4 5.78 34.41 22.30
N GLU A 5 7.09 34.14 22.21
CA GLU A 5 7.70 33.48 21.08
C GLU A 5 6.99 32.14 20.80
N PRO A 6 6.67 31.85 19.52
CA PRO A 6 6.01 30.60 19.16
C PRO A 6 6.94 29.42 19.50
N ALA A 7 6.44 28.53 20.33
CA ALA A 7 7.17 27.35 20.76
C ALA A 7 7.59 26.48 19.56
N LYS A 8 8.87 26.19 19.42
CA LYS A 8 9.44 25.38 18.34
C LYS A 8 8.93 23.94 18.46
N ARG A 9 8.17 23.49 17.45
CA ARG A 9 7.75 22.09 17.32
C ARG A 9 8.95 21.23 16.86
N SER A 10 8.95 19.96 17.24
CA SER A 10 10.03 19.04 16.86
C SER A 10 10.14 18.88 15.34
N PRO A 11 11.27 19.17 14.71
CA PRO A 11 11.40 19.15 13.25
C PRO A 11 11.41 17.73 12.66
N TRP A 12 11.62 16.68 13.49
CA TRP A 12 11.75 15.31 12.98
C TRP A 12 10.43 14.76 12.45
N ALA A 13 9.31 15.01 13.12
CA ALA A 13 8.00 14.55 12.69
C ALA A 13 7.60 15.19 11.34
N LEU A 14 7.94 16.47 11.13
CA LEU A 14 7.73 17.14 9.86
C LEU A 14 8.62 16.53 8.76
N ARG A 15 9.89 16.25 9.05
CA ARG A 15 10.80 15.58 8.10
C ARG A 15 10.29 14.21 7.71
N LEU A 16 9.76 13.44 8.67
CA LEU A 16 9.17 12.13 8.41
C LEU A 16 7.91 12.24 7.52
N ALA A 17 7.04 13.22 7.77
CA ALA A 17 5.87 13.48 6.94
C ALA A 17 6.26 13.86 5.50
N ILE A 18 7.26 14.70 5.33
CA ILE A 18 7.78 15.10 4.01
C ILE A 18 8.38 13.89 3.29
N SER A 19 9.19 13.07 3.98
CA SER A 19 9.78 11.86 3.37
C SER A 19 8.71 10.86 2.94
N GLY A 20 7.66 10.67 3.75
CA GLY A 20 6.51 9.84 3.40
C GLY A 20 5.77 10.35 2.17
N ALA A 21 5.54 11.67 2.08
CA ALA A 21 4.92 12.29 0.92
C ALA A 21 5.78 12.14 -0.36
N VAL A 22 7.10 12.30 -0.24
CA VAL A 22 8.03 12.07 -1.36
C VAL A 22 8.00 10.62 -1.81
N MET A 23 8.02 9.66 -0.87
CA MET A 23 7.90 8.23 -1.19
C MET A 23 6.58 7.92 -1.91
N MET A 24 5.46 8.50 -1.47
CA MET A 24 4.17 8.32 -2.11
C MET A 24 4.20 8.82 -3.56
N VAL A 25 4.74 10.01 -3.80
CA VAL A 25 4.85 10.57 -5.16
C VAL A 25 5.77 9.72 -6.05
N LEU A 26 6.92 9.29 -5.53
CA LEU A 26 7.83 8.40 -6.26
C LEU A 26 7.18 7.06 -6.58
N GLY A 27 6.44 6.47 -5.62
CA GLY A 27 5.69 5.24 -5.84
C GLY A 27 4.63 5.39 -6.93
N ILE A 28 3.87 6.50 -6.94
CA ILE A 28 2.89 6.80 -7.99
C ILE A 28 3.57 6.93 -9.35
N ILE A 29 4.70 7.64 -9.44
CA ILE A 29 5.44 7.80 -10.71
C ILE A 29 5.91 6.43 -11.22
N LEU A 30 6.47 5.58 -10.35
CA LEU A 30 6.90 4.23 -10.72
C LEU A 30 5.75 3.36 -11.21
N VAL A 31 4.61 3.36 -10.51
CA VAL A 31 3.43 2.60 -10.95
C VAL A 31 2.88 3.15 -12.26
N SER A 32 2.78 4.47 -12.39
CA SER A 32 2.28 5.11 -13.63
C SER A 32 3.19 4.86 -14.84
N SER A 33 4.51 4.74 -14.62
CA SER A 33 5.45 4.39 -15.70
C SER A 33 5.27 2.96 -16.23
N GLN A 34 4.57 2.10 -15.47
CA GLN A 34 4.25 0.73 -15.85
C GLN A 34 2.85 0.59 -16.48
N GLY A 35 2.21 1.69 -16.86
CA GLY A 35 0.85 1.69 -17.40
C GLY A 35 0.65 0.73 -18.58
N SER A 36 1.61 0.66 -19.51
CA SER A 36 1.56 -0.27 -20.64
C SER A 36 1.67 -1.74 -20.19
N ALA A 37 2.51 -2.03 -19.20
CA ALA A 37 2.63 -3.38 -18.66
C ALA A 37 1.36 -3.81 -17.92
N ILE A 38 0.70 -2.87 -17.23
CA ILE A 38 -0.57 -3.12 -16.54
C ILE A 38 -1.68 -3.36 -17.56
N SER A 39 -1.82 -2.49 -18.59
CA SER A 39 -2.82 -2.66 -19.64
C SER A 39 -2.61 -3.96 -20.41
N GLY A 40 -1.37 -4.31 -20.77
CA GLY A 40 -1.08 -5.57 -21.44
C GLY A 40 -1.39 -6.80 -20.58
N ALA A 41 -1.12 -6.73 -19.26
CA ALA A 41 -1.49 -7.81 -18.34
C ALA A 41 -3.02 -7.98 -18.15
N MET A 42 -3.80 -6.95 -18.45
CA MET A 42 -5.26 -6.94 -18.36
C MET A 42 -5.94 -7.04 -19.75
N ASP A 43 -5.17 -7.02 -20.82
CA ASP A 43 -5.67 -7.19 -22.20
C ASP A 43 -5.77 -8.67 -22.56
N PRO A 44 -6.98 -9.22 -22.76
CA PRO A 44 -7.16 -10.61 -23.14
C PRO A 44 -6.48 -10.98 -24.46
N ARG A 45 -6.20 -10.01 -25.34
CA ARG A 45 -5.53 -10.24 -26.62
C ARG A 45 -4.03 -10.47 -26.47
N GLU A 46 -3.42 -9.91 -25.41
CA GLU A 46 -1.98 -10.06 -25.11
C GLU A 46 -1.71 -11.20 -24.14
N LEU A 47 -2.58 -11.35 -23.13
CA LEU A 47 -2.40 -12.34 -22.07
C LEU A 47 -3.56 -13.36 -22.06
N HIS A 48 -3.63 -14.17 -23.10
CA HIS A 48 -4.61 -15.26 -23.20
C HIS A 48 -3.97 -16.62 -23.05
N HIS A 49 -4.78 -17.62 -22.67
CA HIS A 49 -4.41 -19.03 -22.73
C HIS A 49 -4.61 -19.58 -24.14
N GLY A 50 -5.64 -19.09 -24.84
CA GLY A 50 -5.93 -19.40 -26.25
C GLY A 50 -6.81 -18.33 -26.87
N ALA A 51 -6.66 -18.13 -28.18
CA ALA A 51 -7.53 -17.33 -29.03
C ALA A 51 -8.28 -18.25 -29.98
N TYR A 52 -9.58 -18.04 -30.14
CA TYR A 52 -10.49 -18.94 -30.87
C TYR A 52 -11.35 -18.10 -31.82
N GLU A 53 -11.39 -18.50 -33.09
CA GLU A 53 -12.14 -17.79 -34.13
C GLU A 53 -13.33 -18.60 -34.60
N GLY A 54 -14.45 -17.90 -34.75
CA GLY A 54 -15.67 -18.47 -35.28
C GLY A 54 -16.37 -19.46 -34.36
N THR A 55 -17.20 -20.33 -34.96
CA THR A 55 -17.97 -21.37 -34.28
C THR A 55 -17.28 -22.73 -34.41
N GLY A 56 -17.41 -23.54 -33.38
CA GLY A 56 -16.82 -24.89 -33.41
C GLY A 56 -16.45 -25.43 -32.04
N THR A 57 -15.76 -26.55 -32.06
CA THR A 57 -15.21 -27.19 -30.86
C THR A 57 -13.69 -27.07 -30.91
N PHE A 58 -13.14 -26.45 -29.89
CA PHE A 58 -11.71 -26.10 -29.81
C PHE A 58 -11.11 -26.76 -28.55
N GLU A 59 -10.04 -27.51 -28.72
CA GLU A 59 -9.28 -28.03 -27.60
C GLU A 59 -8.47 -26.89 -26.95
N THR A 60 -8.63 -26.72 -25.63
CA THR A 60 -7.92 -25.65 -24.92
C THR A 60 -6.53 -26.07 -24.42
N GLY A 61 -6.20 -27.36 -24.55
CA GLY A 61 -5.06 -27.94 -23.88
C GLY A 61 -5.29 -28.15 -22.39
N GLU A 62 -4.21 -28.26 -21.63
CA GLU A 62 -4.28 -28.48 -20.18
C GLU A 62 -4.62 -27.19 -19.43
N LEU A 63 -5.80 -27.11 -18.83
CA LEU A 63 -6.18 -26.03 -17.94
C LEU A 63 -5.87 -26.42 -16.48
N LYS A 64 -5.42 -25.45 -15.68
CA LYS A 64 -5.15 -25.64 -14.26
C LYS A 64 -6.38 -25.35 -13.41
N ASP A 65 -6.35 -25.75 -12.15
CA ASP A 65 -7.36 -25.49 -11.14
C ASP A 65 -7.40 -24.00 -10.75
N THR A 66 -7.95 -23.20 -11.62
CA THR A 66 -8.07 -21.75 -11.44
C THR A 66 -9.30 -21.20 -12.13
N CYS A 67 -9.50 -19.90 -12.05
CA CYS A 67 -10.59 -19.24 -12.74
C CYS A 67 -10.16 -18.81 -14.15
N TYR A 68 -11.04 -19.11 -15.12
CA TYR A 68 -10.92 -18.73 -16.51
C TYR A 68 -12.11 -17.86 -16.90
N ARG A 69 -11.85 -16.89 -17.79
CA ARG A 69 -12.87 -16.03 -18.37
C ARG A 69 -12.71 -15.99 -19.88
N PHE A 70 -13.82 -16.00 -20.58
CA PHE A 70 -13.84 -15.84 -22.02
C PHE A 70 -14.32 -14.46 -22.39
N TYR A 71 -13.50 -13.75 -23.11
CA TYR A 71 -13.75 -12.38 -23.56
C TYR A 71 -13.93 -12.31 -25.06
N GLN A 72 -14.71 -11.36 -25.49
CA GLN A 72 -14.97 -11.03 -26.88
C GLN A 72 -15.03 -9.50 -27.00
N THR A 73 -14.73 -8.96 -28.19
CA THR A 73 -15.01 -7.54 -28.49
C THR A 73 -16.53 -7.28 -28.46
N SER A 74 -16.90 -6.08 -27.99
CA SER A 74 -18.32 -5.69 -27.84
C SER A 74 -19.05 -5.57 -29.17
N ASP A 75 -18.30 -5.31 -30.25
CA ASP A 75 -18.83 -4.95 -31.59
C ASP A 75 -19.11 -6.20 -32.44
N GLY A 76 -18.65 -7.38 -32.00
CA GLY A 76 -18.87 -8.63 -32.72
C GLY A 76 -20.20 -9.31 -32.39
N PRO A 77 -20.67 -10.23 -33.24
CA PRO A 77 -21.85 -11.04 -32.99
C PRO A 77 -21.68 -11.83 -31.69
N LYS A 78 -22.79 -12.03 -30.99
CA LYS A 78 -22.79 -12.66 -29.67
C LYS A 78 -22.38 -14.13 -29.77
N MET A 79 -21.29 -14.48 -29.07
CA MET A 79 -20.84 -15.85 -28.90
C MET A 79 -21.46 -16.44 -27.62
N SER A 80 -22.01 -17.65 -27.72
CA SER A 80 -22.37 -18.52 -26.61
C SER A 80 -21.25 -19.54 -26.43
N VAL A 81 -20.68 -19.65 -25.25
CA VAL A 81 -19.49 -20.45 -25.02
C VAL A 81 -19.74 -21.42 -23.89
N LYS A 82 -19.45 -22.70 -24.10
CA LYS A 82 -19.54 -23.76 -23.10
C LYS A 82 -18.19 -24.47 -22.98
N LEU A 83 -17.81 -24.77 -21.77
CA LEU A 83 -16.58 -25.51 -21.46
C LEU A 83 -16.92 -26.95 -21.12
N TYR A 84 -16.24 -27.90 -21.72
CA TYR A 84 -16.39 -29.32 -21.48
C TYR A 84 -15.06 -29.91 -21.03
N ARG A 85 -15.11 -30.88 -20.09
CA ARG A 85 -13.94 -31.69 -19.78
C ARG A 85 -13.73 -32.72 -20.88
N MET A 86 -12.47 -32.97 -21.23
CA MET A 86 -12.11 -34.01 -22.18
C MET A 86 -11.88 -35.35 -21.43
N GLU A 87 -12.52 -36.42 -21.91
CA GLU A 87 -12.29 -37.80 -21.46
C GLU A 87 -11.61 -38.56 -22.58
N GLY A 88 -10.28 -38.49 -22.62
CA GLY A 88 -9.53 -38.97 -23.78
C GLY A 88 -9.75 -38.07 -25.01
N PHE A 89 -10.43 -38.60 -26.06
CA PHE A 89 -10.75 -37.86 -27.27
C PHE A 89 -12.22 -37.46 -27.38
N SER A 90 -13.03 -37.72 -26.33
CA SER A 90 -14.44 -37.35 -26.31
C SER A 90 -14.71 -36.22 -25.31
N LEU A 91 -15.77 -35.47 -25.57
CA LEU A 91 -16.31 -34.52 -24.61
C LEU A 91 -17.05 -35.25 -23.53
N ALA A 92 -16.98 -34.76 -22.28
CA ALA A 92 -17.86 -35.23 -21.22
C ALA A 92 -19.34 -34.90 -21.56
N ASP A 93 -20.25 -35.66 -21.02
CA ASP A 93 -21.70 -35.50 -21.29
C ASP A 93 -22.25 -34.18 -20.77
N GLU A 94 -21.64 -33.61 -19.73
CA GLU A 94 -22.07 -32.36 -19.12
C GLU A 94 -21.00 -31.25 -19.27
N SER A 95 -21.48 -30.05 -19.59
CA SER A 95 -20.63 -28.89 -19.61
C SER A 95 -20.24 -28.47 -18.18
N VAL A 96 -19.05 -27.90 -18.04
CA VAL A 96 -18.63 -27.27 -16.77
C VAL A 96 -19.59 -26.14 -16.44
N GLU A 97 -20.11 -26.15 -15.20
CA GLU A 97 -21.01 -25.09 -14.74
C GLU A 97 -20.34 -23.73 -14.78
N GLU A 98 -21.04 -22.77 -15.38
CA GLU A 98 -20.59 -21.38 -15.36
C GLU A 98 -20.64 -20.84 -13.93
N LYS A 99 -19.50 -20.44 -13.43
CA LYS A 99 -19.35 -19.88 -12.09
C LYS A 99 -18.51 -18.62 -12.14
N LYS A 100 -19.08 -17.52 -11.72
CA LYS A 100 -18.35 -16.25 -11.65
C LYS A 100 -17.12 -16.37 -10.77
N CYS A 101 -16.03 -15.82 -11.25
CA CYS A 101 -14.81 -15.71 -10.48
C CYS A 101 -15.03 -14.79 -9.27
N LEU A 102 -14.42 -15.12 -8.14
CA LEU A 102 -14.48 -14.31 -6.91
C LEU A 102 -13.98 -12.86 -7.09
N GLN A 103 -13.10 -12.64 -8.04
CA GLN A 103 -12.55 -11.33 -8.34
C GLN A 103 -13.22 -10.78 -9.61
N ASP A 104 -13.86 -9.64 -9.48
CA ASP A 104 -14.50 -8.96 -10.59
C ASP A 104 -13.47 -8.04 -11.26
N PHE A 105 -12.75 -8.57 -12.26
CA PHE A 105 -11.83 -7.79 -13.07
C PHE A 105 -12.50 -7.41 -14.38
N GLN A 106 -12.47 -6.14 -14.68
CA GLN A 106 -12.84 -5.66 -16.00
C GLN A 106 -11.61 -5.71 -16.91
N ALA A 107 -11.73 -6.35 -18.07
CA ALA A 107 -10.66 -6.35 -19.07
C ALA A 107 -10.38 -4.90 -19.52
N MET A 108 -9.10 -4.56 -19.56
CA MET A 108 -8.64 -3.23 -20.01
C MET A 108 -7.70 -3.42 -21.18
N THR A 109 -7.99 -2.73 -22.28
CA THR A 109 -7.17 -2.76 -23.47
C THR A 109 -6.42 -1.44 -23.64
N ALA A 110 -5.22 -1.48 -24.19
CA ALA A 110 -4.40 -0.28 -24.39
C ALA A 110 -5.03 0.72 -25.37
N ASP A 111 -5.84 0.23 -26.31
CA ASP A 111 -6.53 1.00 -27.35
C ASP A 111 -7.98 1.37 -26.97
N ASN A 112 -8.38 1.13 -25.73
CA ASN A 112 -9.75 1.33 -25.22
C ASN A 112 -10.81 0.52 -25.97
N THR A 113 -10.46 -0.59 -26.61
CA THR A 113 -11.44 -1.52 -27.19
C THR A 113 -12.29 -2.10 -26.07
N ASN A 114 -13.60 -2.00 -26.18
CA ASN A 114 -14.51 -2.56 -25.20
C ASN A 114 -14.53 -4.09 -25.30
N MET A 115 -14.17 -4.77 -24.23
CA MET A 115 -14.23 -6.22 -24.12
C MET A 115 -15.42 -6.62 -23.26
N VAL A 116 -16.12 -7.67 -23.66
CA VAL A 116 -17.28 -8.21 -22.94
C VAL A 116 -16.95 -9.63 -22.52
N GLU A 117 -17.13 -9.90 -21.22
CA GLU A 117 -17.08 -11.25 -20.68
C GLU A 117 -18.33 -12.02 -21.13
N ARG A 118 -18.14 -13.15 -21.79
CA ARG A 118 -19.22 -14.03 -22.26
C ARG A 118 -19.49 -15.19 -21.35
N ALA A 119 -18.44 -15.75 -20.74
CA ALA A 119 -18.55 -16.85 -19.80
C ALA A 119 -17.36 -16.82 -18.81
N ALA A 120 -17.58 -17.43 -17.65
CA ALA A 120 -16.54 -17.61 -16.64
C ALA A 120 -16.67 -18.96 -15.95
N TRP A 121 -15.56 -19.60 -15.66
CA TRP A 121 -15.51 -20.91 -15.01
C TRP A 121 -14.44 -20.93 -13.92
N THR A 122 -14.80 -21.47 -12.78
CA THR A 122 -13.85 -21.81 -11.73
C THR A 122 -13.62 -23.31 -11.77
N LEU A 123 -12.43 -23.72 -12.21
CA LEU A 123 -12.05 -25.12 -12.26
C LEU A 123 -11.51 -25.56 -10.90
N ASN A 124 -11.95 -26.71 -10.45
CA ASN A 124 -11.49 -27.33 -9.21
C ASN A 124 -10.42 -28.41 -9.46
N GLU A 125 -10.25 -28.81 -10.71
CA GLU A 125 -9.32 -29.85 -11.14
C GLU A 125 -8.59 -29.42 -12.40
N SER A 126 -7.30 -29.72 -12.46
CA SER A 126 -6.52 -29.57 -13.69
C SER A 126 -6.85 -30.69 -14.65
N GLY A 127 -6.83 -30.39 -15.94
CA GLY A 127 -7.12 -31.39 -16.97
C GLY A 127 -7.23 -30.78 -18.36
N THR A 128 -7.49 -31.62 -19.35
CA THR A 128 -7.74 -31.18 -20.72
C THR A 128 -9.22 -30.83 -20.88
N TYR A 129 -9.48 -29.68 -21.47
CA TYR A 129 -10.83 -29.17 -21.72
C TYR A 129 -11.00 -28.79 -23.19
N ALA A 130 -12.25 -28.63 -23.58
CA ALA A 130 -12.60 -28.12 -24.90
C ALA A 130 -13.68 -27.06 -24.77
N LEU A 131 -13.55 -26.01 -25.55
CA LEU A 131 -14.53 -24.94 -25.71
C LEU A 131 -15.45 -25.28 -26.89
N VAL A 132 -16.75 -25.24 -26.65
CA VAL A 132 -17.75 -25.28 -27.71
C VAL A 132 -18.32 -23.88 -27.87
N ILE A 133 -18.08 -23.26 -29.02
CA ILE A 133 -18.49 -21.91 -29.36
C ILE A 133 -19.62 -21.98 -30.37
N GLU A 134 -20.75 -21.41 -30.04
CA GLU A 134 -21.92 -21.26 -30.89
C GLU A 134 -22.22 -19.77 -31.07
N CYS A 135 -22.58 -19.36 -32.26
CA CYS A 135 -22.91 -17.98 -32.56
C CYS A 135 -24.36 -17.87 -33.04
N GLU A 136 -25.03 -16.80 -32.65
CA GLU A 136 -26.39 -16.49 -33.11
C GLU A 136 -26.41 -16.03 -34.57
N GLU A 137 -25.30 -15.43 -35.02
CA GLU A 137 -25.08 -14.92 -36.37
C GLU A 137 -23.73 -15.42 -36.89
N ASP A 138 -23.37 -15.08 -38.15
CA ASP A 138 -22.05 -15.41 -38.70
C ASP A 138 -20.94 -14.71 -37.91
N CYS A 139 -20.11 -15.51 -37.24
CA CYS A 139 -18.99 -15.04 -36.44
C CYS A 139 -17.64 -15.56 -36.95
N SER A 140 -17.55 -15.95 -38.22
CA SER A 140 -16.33 -16.54 -38.82
C SER A 140 -15.10 -15.65 -38.64
N GLU A 141 -15.26 -14.34 -38.57
CA GLU A 141 -14.18 -13.36 -38.37
C GLU A 141 -14.08 -12.86 -36.92
N THR A 142 -14.91 -13.39 -36.01
CA THR A 142 -14.92 -12.92 -34.63
C THR A 142 -14.01 -13.79 -33.76
N THR A 143 -13.10 -13.15 -33.06
CA THR A 143 -12.15 -13.82 -32.15
C THR A 143 -12.61 -13.65 -30.70
N GLY A 144 -12.54 -14.76 -29.96
CA GLY A 144 -12.70 -14.78 -28.52
C GLY A 144 -11.41 -15.24 -27.83
N TRP A 145 -11.18 -14.77 -26.64
CA TRP A 145 -9.95 -15.02 -25.88
C TRP A 145 -10.26 -15.66 -24.53
N LEU A 146 -9.61 -16.78 -24.26
CA LEU A 146 -9.68 -17.45 -22.96
C LEU A 146 -8.54 -16.97 -22.08
N MET A 147 -8.84 -16.29 -21.01
CA MET A 147 -7.87 -15.69 -20.09
C MET A 147 -7.89 -16.41 -18.73
N SER A 148 -6.70 -16.72 -18.21
CA SER A 148 -6.52 -17.25 -16.85
C SER A 148 -6.24 -16.12 -15.87
N ILE A 149 -6.96 -16.08 -14.76
CA ILE A 149 -6.73 -15.11 -13.69
C ILE A 149 -5.36 -15.30 -13.05
N ASN A 150 -4.88 -16.53 -12.91
CA ASN A 150 -3.54 -16.78 -12.38
C ASN A 150 -2.43 -16.20 -13.26
N ASN A 151 -2.58 -16.32 -14.58
CA ASN A 151 -1.59 -15.76 -15.52
C ASN A 151 -1.54 -14.23 -15.39
N MET A 152 -2.70 -13.59 -15.30
CA MET A 152 -2.79 -12.14 -15.07
C MET A 152 -2.10 -11.72 -13.76
N GLN A 153 -2.40 -12.42 -12.66
CA GLN A 153 -1.78 -12.14 -11.37
C GLN A 153 -0.27 -12.34 -11.42
N ASN A 154 0.19 -13.46 -12.00
CA ASN A 154 1.62 -13.74 -12.12
C ASN A 154 2.36 -12.69 -12.96
N THR A 155 1.74 -12.17 -14.01
CA THR A 155 2.32 -11.10 -14.84
C THR A 155 2.39 -9.78 -14.06
N LEU A 156 1.32 -9.41 -13.38
CA LEU A 156 1.28 -8.18 -12.58
C LEU A 156 2.26 -8.22 -11.39
N PHE A 157 2.24 -9.30 -10.60
CA PHE A 157 3.11 -9.43 -9.42
C PHE A 157 4.51 -9.91 -9.76
N GLY A 158 4.74 -10.48 -10.94
CA GLY A 158 6.06 -10.83 -11.45
C GLY A 158 6.90 -9.61 -11.86
N SER A 159 6.27 -8.47 -12.10
CA SER A 159 6.99 -7.23 -12.39
C SER A 159 7.60 -6.64 -11.13
N THR A 160 8.93 -6.79 -10.97
CA THR A 160 9.67 -6.25 -9.81
C THR A 160 9.46 -4.74 -9.63
N TRP A 161 9.38 -4.00 -10.73
CA TRP A 161 9.18 -2.55 -10.67
C TRP A 161 7.80 -2.16 -10.19
N LEU A 162 6.78 -2.91 -10.57
CA LEU A 162 5.40 -2.67 -10.15
C LEU A 162 5.24 -2.97 -8.66
N VAL A 163 5.78 -4.11 -8.19
CA VAL A 163 5.76 -4.48 -6.77
C VAL A 163 6.55 -3.48 -5.93
N LEU A 164 7.72 -3.02 -6.40
CA LEU A 164 8.53 -2.02 -5.74
C LEU A 164 7.79 -0.67 -5.64
N GLY A 165 7.22 -0.20 -6.75
CA GLY A 165 6.47 1.06 -6.80
C GLY A 165 5.27 1.04 -5.86
N PHE A 166 4.50 -0.05 -5.85
CA PHE A 166 3.36 -0.25 -4.95
C PHE A 166 3.80 -0.29 -3.48
N SER A 167 4.88 -1.00 -3.16
CA SER A 167 5.42 -1.08 -1.79
C SER A 167 5.86 0.29 -1.28
N ILE A 168 6.59 1.06 -2.09
CA ILE A 168 7.04 2.41 -1.74
C ILE A 168 5.83 3.34 -1.55
N CYS A 169 4.83 3.25 -2.42
CA CYS A 169 3.59 4.02 -2.30
C CYS A 169 2.84 3.69 -1.00
N CYS A 170 2.65 2.41 -0.69
CA CYS A 170 1.98 1.97 0.54
C CYS A 170 2.72 2.45 1.81
N LEU A 171 4.06 2.36 1.83
CA LEU A 171 4.86 2.89 2.94
C LEU A 171 4.67 4.40 3.08
N GLY A 172 4.63 5.15 1.98
CA GLY A 172 4.37 6.58 1.98
C GLY A 172 2.98 6.93 2.52
N VAL A 173 1.95 6.19 2.08
CA VAL A 173 0.55 6.37 2.53
C VAL A 173 0.40 6.06 4.03
N MET A 174 1.10 5.06 4.56
CA MET A 174 1.03 4.72 5.98
C MET A 174 1.83 5.69 6.86
N THR A 175 3.02 6.08 6.42
CA THR A 175 3.93 6.92 7.24
C THR A 175 3.47 8.38 7.31
N THR A 176 2.92 8.93 6.24
CA THR A 176 2.52 10.34 6.17
C THR A 176 1.45 10.71 7.21
N PRO A 177 0.29 10.03 7.32
CA PRO A 177 -0.74 10.40 8.29
C PRO A 177 -0.25 10.17 9.73
N ILE A 178 0.50 9.09 10.00
CA ILE A 178 1.06 8.84 11.32
C ILE A 178 1.99 9.97 11.74
N ALA A 179 2.90 10.39 10.85
CA ALA A 179 3.82 11.48 11.12
C ALA A 179 3.09 12.82 11.34
N LEU A 180 2.02 13.08 10.58
CA LEU A 180 1.19 14.29 10.76
C LEU A 180 0.45 14.26 12.11
N ILE A 181 -0.15 13.12 12.49
CA ILE A 181 -0.80 12.97 13.79
C ILE A 181 0.21 13.23 14.90
N VAL A 182 1.40 12.62 14.84
CA VAL A 182 2.47 12.86 15.82
C VAL A 182 2.88 14.33 15.83
N TYR A 183 3.00 14.97 14.67
CA TYR A 183 3.37 16.39 14.56
C TYR A 183 2.34 17.30 15.23
N PHE A 184 1.05 17.05 15.01
CA PHE A 184 -0.02 17.88 15.59
C PHE A 184 -0.29 17.55 17.06
N ALA A 185 -0.16 16.28 17.48
CA ALA A 185 -0.35 15.84 18.85
C ALA A 185 0.83 16.22 19.76
N SER A 186 2.03 16.40 19.21
CA SER A 186 3.20 16.80 19.96
C SER A 186 3.00 18.21 20.49
N LYS A 187 2.86 18.32 21.81
CA LYS A 187 2.86 19.64 22.47
C LYS A 187 4.19 20.33 22.17
N PRO A 188 4.17 21.62 21.83
CA PRO A 188 5.40 22.38 21.63
C PRO A 188 6.24 22.28 22.90
N SER A 189 7.48 21.81 22.78
CA SER A 189 8.44 21.79 23.89
C SER A 189 8.71 23.23 24.29
N ARG A 190 8.12 23.64 25.39
CA ARG A 190 8.55 24.87 26.05
C ARG A 190 9.89 24.54 26.68
N ALA A 191 10.97 25.15 26.20
CA ALA A 191 12.24 25.10 26.90
C ALA A 191 11.98 25.54 28.35
N PRO A 192 12.43 24.79 29.35
CA PRO A 192 12.31 25.23 30.73
C PRO A 192 12.99 26.62 30.83
N LYS A 193 12.19 27.62 31.16
CA LYS A 193 12.75 28.92 31.46
C LYS A 193 13.52 28.76 32.76
N VAL A 194 14.84 28.62 32.67
CA VAL A 194 15.69 28.65 33.84
C VAL A 194 15.64 30.07 34.34
N MET A 195 15.06 30.26 35.52
CA MET A 195 15.01 31.53 36.20
C MET A 195 16.15 31.57 37.20
N MET A 196 16.96 32.62 37.16
CA MET A 196 17.91 32.92 38.23
C MET A 196 17.35 33.99 39.14
N VAL A 197 17.65 33.87 40.45
CA VAL A 197 17.32 34.91 41.41
C VAL A 197 18.40 36.00 41.36
N GLY A 198 18.03 37.19 40.92
CA GLY A 198 18.91 38.34 40.94
C GLY A 198 19.27 38.78 42.35
N SER A 199 20.29 39.59 42.52
CA SER A 199 20.76 40.13 43.80
C SER A 199 19.69 40.91 44.59
N ASP A 200 18.68 41.36 43.87
CA ASP A 200 17.50 42.11 44.41
C ASP A 200 16.29 41.20 44.66
N GLY A 201 16.47 39.87 44.59
CA GLY A 201 15.42 38.88 44.82
C GLY A 201 14.43 38.72 43.68
N GLN A 202 14.62 39.35 42.52
CA GLN A 202 13.77 39.18 41.34
C GLN A 202 14.19 37.99 40.53
N LEU A 203 13.23 37.27 39.97
CA LEU A 203 13.44 36.15 39.07
C LEU A 203 13.71 36.66 37.65
N ILE A 204 14.93 36.51 37.19
CA ILE A 204 15.38 36.97 35.84
C ILE A 204 15.53 35.73 34.94
N PRO A 205 14.89 35.69 33.75
CA PRO A 205 15.11 34.61 32.82
C PRO A 205 16.55 34.63 32.28
N VAL A 206 17.22 33.47 32.30
CA VAL A 206 18.65 33.33 31.89
C VAL A 206 18.90 33.75 30.45
N THR A 207 17.87 33.84 29.60
CA THR A 207 17.97 34.30 28.23
C THR A 207 18.32 35.78 28.08
N ASP A 208 18.20 36.60 29.11
CA ASP A 208 18.47 38.00 29.09
C ASP A 208 19.87 38.38 29.65
N LEU A 209 20.67 37.33 29.98
CA LEU A 209 22.06 37.56 30.40
C LEU A 209 22.91 37.89 29.16
N ASN A 210 23.18 39.20 29.00
CA ASN A 210 24.10 39.68 27.98
C ASN A 210 25.53 39.19 28.32
N PRO A 211 26.21 38.41 27.43
CA PRO A 211 27.56 37.91 27.73
C PRO A 211 28.63 38.99 27.84
N ASP A 212 28.32 40.21 27.45
CA ASP A 212 29.26 41.33 27.46
C ASP A 212 29.29 42.12 28.78
N HIS A 213 28.52 41.71 29.80
CA HIS A 213 28.59 42.33 31.14
C HIS A 213 29.28 41.40 32.15
N PRO A 214 30.58 41.61 32.45
CA PRO A 214 31.36 40.73 33.34
C PRO A 214 31.12 40.99 34.83
N THR A 215 29.96 41.51 35.24
CA THR A 215 29.75 41.98 36.62
C THR A 215 29.06 41.03 37.57
N PHE A 216 28.92 39.74 37.19
CA PHE A 216 28.17 38.78 38.04
C PHE A 216 29.04 37.76 38.81
N PHE A 217 30.37 37.89 38.79
CA PHE A 217 31.25 37.07 39.61
C PHE A 217 32.15 37.90 40.51
N THR A 218 31.60 38.81 41.23
CA THR A 218 32.27 39.30 42.45
C THR A 218 31.91 38.31 43.53
N GLN A 219 32.88 37.46 43.85
CA GLN A 219 32.87 36.54 44.96
C GLN A 219 32.70 37.35 46.26
N PRO A 220 31.68 37.13 47.07
CA PRO A 220 31.69 37.63 48.45
C PRO A 220 32.56 36.68 49.26
N ASP A 221 33.60 37.26 49.84
CA ASP A 221 34.37 36.60 50.91
C ASP A 221 33.43 36.27 52.06
N GLU A 222 33.77 35.13 52.74
CA GLU A 222 33.24 34.61 54.00
C GLU A 222 31.90 33.86 53.99
N MET A 223 32.08 32.56 53.96
CA MET A 223 31.07 31.57 54.42
C MET A 223 30.90 31.62 55.93
N PRO A 224 29.69 31.52 56.40
CA PRO A 224 29.38 30.74 57.62
C PRO A 224 28.83 29.37 57.20
N THR A 225 29.58 28.35 57.56
CA THR A 225 29.21 26.96 57.58
C THR A 225 27.93 26.72 58.39
N GLN A 226 26.82 26.56 57.72
CA GLN A 226 25.66 25.79 58.25
C GLN A 226 25.12 24.92 57.16
N GLN A 227 25.47 23.64 57.23
CA GLN A 227 24.78 22.57 56.49
C GLN A 227 23.35 22.45 56.96
N PRO A 228 22.35 22.67 56.12
CA PRO A 228 21.04 22.11 56.42
C PRO A 228 21.06 20.65 56.01
N ASN A 229 20.82 19.83 57.00
CA ASN A 229 20.63 18.38 56.87
C ASN A 229 19.28 18.15 56.11
N VAL A 230 19.34 18.11 54.80
CA VAL A 230 18.19 17.76 53.97
C VAL A 230 18.36 16.31 53.55
N ALA A 231 17.58 15.44 54.16
CA ALA A 231 17.48 14.04 53.74
C ALA A 231 17.02 13.96 52.27
N PRO A 232 17.62 13.08 51.43
CA PRO A 232 17.19 12.92 50.04
C PRO A 232 15.77 12.34 49.98
N PRO A 233 14.87 12.92 49.16
CA PRO A 233 13.46 12.53 49.14
C PRO A 233 13.12 11.27 48.35
N PHE A 234 14.07 10.39 48.03
CA PHE A 234 13.83 9.20 47.21
C PHE A 234 14.61 7.95 47.63
N ALA A 235 14.65 7.64 48.94
CA ALA A 235 15.31 6.42 49.44
C ALA A 235 14.39 5.21 49.61
N ASP A 236 13.07 5.32 49.41
CA ASP A 236 12.13 4.24 49.76
C ASP A 236 11.19 3.75 48.66
N THR A 237 11.67 3.60 47.42
CA THR A 237 10.82 3.00 46.35
C THR A 237 11.53 1.97 45.45
N VAL A 238 12.49 1.23 45.96
CA VAL A 238 13.16 0.15 45.17
C VAL A 238 12.95 -1.24 45.77
N GLU A 239 11.97 -1.46 46.63
CA GLU A 239 11.78 -2.79 47.26
C GLU A 239 10.36 -3.36 47.11
N GLN A 240 9.69 -3.18 45.94
CA GLN A 240 8.46 -3.92 45.64
C GLN A 240 8.24 -4.16 44.14
N LEU A 241 9.23 -4.75 43.46
CA LEU A 241 9.02 -5.31 42.12
C LEU A 241 9.81 -6.61 41.94
N SER A 242 9.63 -7.54 42.88
CA SER A 242 10.08 -8.91 42.72
C SER A 242 9.02 -9.84 43.33
N LEU A 243 7.99 -10.12 42.55
CA LEU A 243 7.10 -11.28 42.74
C LEU A 243 5.89 -11.19 41.79
N ILE A 244 6.10 -11.49 40.49
CA ILE A 244 5.10 -12.20 39.66
C ILE A 244 5.88 -13.05 38.67
N HIS A 245 6.24 -14.25 39.11
CA HIS A 245 6.40 -15.40 38.25
C HIS A 245 5.12 -16.22 38.39
N ILE A 246 4.33 -16.32 37.36
CA ILE A 246 3.59 -17.53 36.93
C ILE A 246 3.47 -17.49 35.41
#